data_7c1abdadbe5a6e2bc232bbdd71adb9f7
#
_entry.id   7c1abdadbe5a6e2bc232bbdd71adb9f7
#
_cell.length_a   1.000
_cell.length_b   1.000
_cell.length_c   1.000
_cell.angle_alpha   90.00
_cell.angle_beta   90.00
_cell.angle_gamma   90.00
#
_symmetry.space_group_name_H-M   'P 1'
#
loop_
_entity.id
_entity.type
_entity.pdbx_description
1 polymer ?
#
loop_
_entity_poly.entity_id
_entity_poly.type
_entity_poly.pdbx_seq_one_letter_code
_entity_poly.pdbx_strand_id
1 'polypeptide(L)'
;KAKAYPSQLSGGQKQRVAIARALAAETHYLLCDEATSALDPDTTRSVLELLKKINRTLGVTIIVITHEMKVIDSICDRVAVLDNSTVAEIGDVRTVFANPKSDIAKKLIMPQGELPVTSEHGKKIRIIYNGENSSKSLLSDMILKCSTPVNILHADTKDIDGKAYGQILVQLPDDDTSAEKITAYLKANNVTYSQV
;
A
#
# COMPACT_ATOMS: atom_id res chain seq x y z
N LYS A 1 -16.09 -21.42 -24.65
CA LYS A 1 -16.56 -20.06 -25.09
C LYS A 1 -16.05 -19.63 -26.47
N ALA A 2 -15.36 -20.47 -27.22
CA ALA A 2 -14.79 -20.14 -28.54
C ALA A 2 -15.81 -19.60 -29.56
N LYS A 3 -17.09 -19.97 -29.43
CA LYS A 3 -18.19 -19.50 -30.29
C LYS A 3 -19.05 -18.39 -29.66
N ALA A 4 -18.68 -17.91 -28.47
CA ALA A 4 -19.44 -16.89 -27.77
C ALA A 4 -19.08 -15.48 -28.28
N TYR A 5 -20.07 -14.63 -28.44
CA TYR A 5 -19.88 -13.21 -28.75
C TYR A 5 -19.39 -12.45 -27.47
N PRO A 6 -18.66 -11.35 -27.61
CA PRO A 6 -18.20 -10.55 -26.47
C PRO A 6 -19.31 -10.15 -25.50
N SER A 7 -20.52 -9.88 -26.00
CA SER A 7 -21.69 -9.54 -25.17
C SER A 7 -22.16 -10.66 -24.24
N GLN A 8 -21.78 -11.91 -24.54
CA GLN A 8 -22.13 -13.11 -23.78
C GLN A 8 -21.06 -13.50 -22.74
N LEU A 9 -19.98 -12.73 -22.64
CA LEU A 9 -18.88 -12.96 -21.71
C LEU A 9 -19.03 -12.04 -20.49
N SER A 10 -18.70 -12.60 -19.31
CA SER A 10 -18.54 -11.77 -18.10
C SER A 10 -17.35 -10.81 -18.24
N GLY A 11 -17.27 -9.78 -17.39
CA GLY A 11 -16.16 -8.83 -17.38
C GLY A 11 -14.80 -9.53 -17.25
N GLY A 12 -14.64 -10.44 -16.30
CA GLY A 12 -13.41 -11.20 -16.13
C GLY A 12 -13.09 -12.15 -17.28
N GLN A 13 -14.11 -12.71 -17.97
CA GLN A 13 -13.88 -13.50 -19.18
C GLN A 13 -13.40 -12.62 -20.33
N LYS A 14 -13.98 -11.44 -20.53
CA LYS A 14 -13.51 -10.46 -21.52
C LYS A 14 -12.06 -10.08 -21.26
N GLN A 15 -11.70 -9.82 -20.00
CA GLN A 15 -10.35 -9.46 -19.62
C GLN A 15 -9.34 -10.57 -19.91
N ARG A 16 -9.67 -11.83 -19.57
CA ARG A 16 -8.81 -12.99 -19.91
C ARG A 16 -8.64 -13.18 -21.40
N VAL A 17 -9.68 -12.95 -22.20
CA VAL A 17 -9.58 -12.99 -23.66
C VAL A 17 -8.70 -11.87 -24.19
N ALA A 18 -8.81 -10.64 -23.65
CA ALA A 18 -7.96 -9.52 -24.02
C ALA A 18 -6.46 -9.82 -23.72
N ILE A 19 -6.16 -10.35 -22.53
CA ILE A 19 -4.82 -10.78 -22.15
C ILE A 19 -4.31 -11.86 -23.11
N ALA A 20 -5.10 -12.91 -23.37
CA ALA A 20 -4.70 -13.99 -24.28
C ALA A 20 -4.45 -13.47 -25.70
N ARG A 21 -5.27 -12.55 -26.21
CA ARG A 21 -5.07 -11.91 -27.50
C ARG A 21 -3.78 -11.12 -27.58
N ALA A 22 -3.43 -10.36 -26.52
CA ALA A 22 -2.20 -9.59 -26.48
C ALA A 22 -0.97 -10.53 -26.46
N LEU A 23 -1.02 -11.62 -25.70
CA LEU A 23 0.05 -12.60 -25.61
C LEU A 23 0.25 -13.42 -26.88
N ALA A 24 -0.80 -13.62 -27.68
CA ALA A 24 -0.71 -14.33 -28.97
C ALA A 24 0.19 -13.61 -30.00
N ALA A 25 0.52 -12.35 -29.76
CA ALA A 25 1.49 -11.59 -30.56
C ALA A 25 2.96 -11.77 -30.10
N GLU A 26 3.24 -12.73 -29.20
CA GLU A 26 4.56 -13.04 -28.65
C GLU A 26 5.28 -11.80 -28.07
N THR A 27 4.54 -10.95 -27.37
CA THR A 27 5.05 -9.70 -26.85
C THR A 27 5.96 -9.91 -25.64
N HIS A 28 7.00 -9.08 -25.50
CA HIS A 28 7.84 -9.04 -24.30
C HIS A 28 7.27 -8.11 -23.22
N TYR A 29 6.34 -7.22 -23.59
CA TYR A 29 5.71 -6.25 -22.70
C TYR A 29 4.20 -6.33 -22.82
N LEU A 30 3.51 -6.40 -21.69
CA LEU A 30 2.05 -6.36 -21.61
C LEU A 30 1.65 -5.11 -20.85
N LEU A 31 0.95 -4.20 -21.53
CA LEU A 31 0.39 -3.00 -20.92
C LEU A 31 -1.06 -3.24 -20.51
N CYS A 32 -1.36 -3.06 -19.25
CA CYS A 32 -2.67 -3.23 -18.64
C CYS A 32 -3.16 -1.88 -18.14
N ASP A 33 -4.05 -1.25 -18.88
CA ASP A 33 -4.64 0.02 -18.49
C ASP A 33 -5.98 -0.24 -17.80
N GLU A 34 -6.07 0.12 -16.51
CA GLU A 34 -7.24 -0.08 -15.64
C GLU A 34 -7.89 -1.48 -15.76
N ALA A 35 -7.08 -2.51 -15.90
CA ALA A 35 -7.52 -3.87 -16.25
C ALA A 35 -8.53 -4.50 -15.26
N THR A 36 -8.72 -3.90 -14.09
CA THR A 36 -9.56 -4.44 -13.00
C THR A 36 -10.63 -3.47 -12.50
N SER A 37 -10.66 -2.23 -12.97
CA SER A 37 -11.52 -1.15 -12.45
C SER A 37 -13.02 -1.44 -12.52
N ALA A 38 -13.46 -2.29 -13.48
CA ALA A 38 -14.87 -2.65 -13.69
C ALA A 38 -15.20 -4.08 -13.22
N LEU A 39 -14.35 -4.71 -12.41
CA LEU A 39 -14.51 -6.09 -11.95
C LEU A 39 -14.88 -6.14 -10.46
N ASP A 40 -15.60 -7.18 -10.08
CA ASP A 40 -15.82 -7.48 -8.67
C ASP A 40 -14.50 -7.94 -7.99
N PRO A 41 -14.37 -7.87 -6.65
CA PRO A 41 -13.14 -8.17 -5.94
C PRO A 41 -12.57 -9.58 -6.18
N ASP A 42 -13.41 -10.59 -6.32
CA ASP A 42 -12.96 -11.98 -6.53
C ASP A 42 -12.46 -12.18 -7.95
N THR A 43 -13.15 -11.60 -8.93
CA THR A 43 -12.71 -11.60 -10.32
C THR A 43 -11.41 -10.81 -10.47
N THR A 44 -11.29 -9.65 -9.83
CA THR A 44 -10.06 -8.85 -9.77
C THR A 44 -8.89 -9.70 -9.28
N ARG A 45 -9.02 -10.34 -8.11
CA ARG A 45 -8.00 -11.22 -7.56
C ARG A 45 -7.56 -12.30 -8.56
N SER A 46 -8.53 -12.97 -9.18
CA SER A 46 -8.26 -14.03 -10.16
C SER A 46 -7.53 -13.54 -11.42
N VAL A 47 -7.80 -12.31 -11.89
CA VAL A 47 -7.09 -11.69 -13.01
C VAL A 47 -5.67 -11.30 -12.60
N LEU A 48 -5.48 -10.75 -11.42
CA LEU A 48 -4.15 -10.38 -10.91
C LEU A 48 -3.26 -11.61 -10.69
N GLU A 49 -3.80 -12.71 -10.15
CA GLU A 49 -3.08 -13.97 -10.04
C GLU A 49 -2.67 -14.54 -11.40
N LEU A 50 -3.56 -14.44 -12.41
CA LEU A 50 -3.24 -14.83 -13.78
C LEU A 50 -2.09 -13.98 -14.35
N LEU A 51 -2.11 -12.67 -14.18
CA LEU A 51 -1.03 -11.78 -14.62
C LEU A 51 0.30 -12.15 -13.94
N LYS A 52 0.29 -12.37 -12.63
CA LYS A 52 1.48 -12.80 -11.87
C LYS A 52 2.02 -14.15 -12.38
N LYS A 53 1.13 -15.09 -12.69
CA LYS A 53 1.51 -16.37 -13.29
C LYS A 53 2.14 -16.19 -14.67
N ILE A 54 1.55 -15.37 -15.55
CA ILE A 54 2.07 -15.07 -16.88
C ILE A 54 3.48 -14.48 -16.79
N ASN A 55 3.68 -13.46 -15.94
CA ASN A 55 4.98 -12.86 -15.72
C ASN A 55 6.03 -13.93 -15.34
N ARG A 56 5.71 -14.78 -14.35
CA ARG A 56 6.64 -15.82 -13.86
C ARG A 56 6.92 -16.93 -14.87
N THR A 57 5.93 -17.34 -15.65
CA THR A 57 6.05 -18.51 -16.55
C THR A 57 6.55 -18.15 -17.93
N LEU A 58 6.19 -16.96 -18.44
CA LEU A 58 6.55 -16.51 -19.79
C LEU A 58 7.64 -15.43 -19.79
N GLY A 59 8.03 -14.89 -18.65
CA GLY A 59 9.03 -13.83 -18.56
C GLY A 59 8.58 -12.49 -19.15
N VAL A 60 7.27 -12.32 -19.39
CA VAL A 60 6.70 -11.08 -19.94
C VAL A 60 6.73 -9.99 -18.89
N THR A 61 7.27 -8.82 -19.21
CA THR A 61 7.17 -7.64 -18.34
C THR A 61 5.76 -7.08 -18.39
N ILE A 62 5.13 -6.91 -17.23
CA ILE A 62 3.76 -6.40 -17.13
C ILE A 62 3.80 -4.99 -16.56
N ILE A 63 3.23 -4.03 -17.28
CA ILE A 63 3.06 -2.64 -16.86
C ILE A 63 1.58 -2.44 -16.56
N VAL A 64 1.27 -2.15 -15.29
CA VAL A 64 -0.12 -1.92 -14.85
C VAL A 64 -0.32 -0.44 -14.58
N ILE A 65 -1.29 0.17 -15.25
CA ILE A 65 -1.74 1.53 -14.98
C ILE A 65 -3.00 1.43 -14.14
N THR A 66 -2.95 1.98 -12.94
CA THR A 66 -4.08 1.94 -11.99
C THR A 66 -3.97 3.04 -10.95
N HIS A 67 -5.09 3.46 -10.42
CA HIS A 67 -5.18 4.31 -9.23
C HIS A 67 -5.47 3.50 -7.95
N GLU A 68 -5.59 2.17 -8.07
CA GLU A 68 -5.88 1.28 -6.96
C GLU A 68 -4.58 0.81 -6.29
N MET A 69 -4.25 1.36 -5.12
CA MET A 69 -3.05 0.98 -4.35
C MET A 69 -3.01 -0.51 -4.01
N LYS A 70 -4.17 -1.15 -3.80
CA LYS A 70 -4.27 -2.59 -3.54
C LYS A 70 -3.77 -3.45 -4.71
N VAL A 71 -3.97 -3.00 -5.94
CA VAL A 71 -3.48 -3.69 -7.15
C VAL A 71 -1.97 -3.62 -7.19
N ILE A 72 -1.40 -2.43 -6.98
CA ILE A 72 0.07 -2.22 -6.98
C ILE A 72 0.72 -3.12 -5.92
N ASP A 73 0.20 -3.11 -4.71
CA ASP A 73 0.69 -3.87 -3.57
C ASP A 73 0.65 -5.40 -3.81
N SER A 74 -0.37 -5.89 -4.54
CA SER A 74 -0.59 -7.33 -4.72
C SER A 74 0.30 -7.98 -5.78
N ILE A 75 0.68 -7.26 -6.84
CA ILE A 75 1.38 -7.88 -7.99
C ILE A 75 2.62 -7.13 -8.49
N CYS A 76 2.82 -5.87 -8.11
CA CYS A 76 3.91 -5.07 -8.65
C CYS A 76 5.17 -5.16 -7.79
N ASP A 77 6.33 -5.25 -8.43
CA ASP A 77 7.63 -5.17 -7.77
C ASP A 77 8.12 -3.71 -7.68
N ARG A 78 7.81 -2.91 -8.69
CA ARG A 78 8.18 -1.50 -8.82
C ARG A 78 6.97 -0.63 -9.10
N VAL A 79 7.05 0.62 -8.69
CA VAL A 79 6.01 1.62 -8.93
C VAL A 79 6.63 2.91 -9.48
N ALA A 80 5.93 3.52 -10.42
CA ALA A 80 6.16 4.91 -10.85
C ALA A 80 4.91 5.72 -10.54
N VAL A 81 5.07 6.76 -9.74
CA VAL A 81 3.98 7.69 -9.40
C VAL A 81 4.02 8.85 -10.41
N LEU A 82 2.90 9.08 -11.07
CA LEU A 82 2.76 10.15 -12.05
C LEU A 82 2.05 11.35 -11.43
N ASP A 83 2.56 12.52 -11.74
CA ASP A 83 1.94 13.81 -11.44
C ASP A 83 2.09 14.75 -12.63
N ASN A 84 0.97 15.36 -13.07
CA ASN A 84 0.97 16.29 -14.22
C ASN A 84 1.71 15.74 -15.45
N SER A 85 1.48 14.48 -15.82
CA SER A 85 2.11 13.78 -16.94
C SER A 85 3.63 13.59 -16.82
N THR A 86 4.19 13.77 -15.64
CA THR A 86 5.62 13.53 -15.35
C THR A 86 5.77 12.45 -14.27
N VAL A 87 6.91 11.77 -14.24
CA VAL A 87 7.23 10.82 -13.17
C VAL A 87 7.70 11.60 -11.95
N ALA A 88 6.86 11.67 -10.92
CA ALA A 88 7.16 12.34 -9.66
C ALA A 88 8.04 11.48 -8.73
N GLU A 89 7.85 10.16 -8.77
CA GLU A 89 8.64 9.22 -7.98
C GLU A 89 8.66 7.85 -8.65
N ILE A 90 9.79 7.13 -8.53
CA ILE A 90 9.93 5.77 -9.02
C ILE A 90 10.81 4.95 -8.08
N GLY A 91 10.43 3.71 -7.82
CA GLY A 91 11.21 2.81 -6.94
C GLY A 91 10.55 1.46 -6.75
N ASP A 92 11.13 0.66 -5.85
CA ASP A 92 10.50 -0.57 -5.40
C ASP A 92 9.24 -0.25 -4.60
N VAL A 93 8.17 -1.03 -4.80
CA VAL A 93 6.88 -0.82 -4.12
C VAL A 93 7.08 -0.69 -2.61
N ARG A 94 7.86 -1.61 -2.02
CA ARG A 94 8.14 -1.60 -0.57
C ARG A 94 8.77 -0.29 -0.09
N THR A 95 9.76 0.21 -0.84
CA THR A 95 10.49 1.43 -0.49
C THR A 95 9.60 2.67 -0.61
N VAL A 96 8.87 2.79 -1.73
CA VAL A 96 8.00 3.94 -1.99
C VAL A 96 6.81 3.94 -1.04
N PHE A 97 6.24 2.77 -0.74
CA PHE A 97 5.11 2.66 0.20
C PHE A 97 5.51 2.91 1.65
N ALA A 98 6.72 2.50 2.06
CA ALA A 98 7.21 2.75 3.42
C ALA A 98 7.62 4.20 3.65
N ASN A 99 8.20 4.86 2.64
CA ASN A 99 8.73 6.22 2.77
C ASN A 99 8.56 7.01 1.45
N PRO A 100 7.32 7.40 1.09
CA PRO A 100 7.06 8.20 -0.10
C PRO A 100 7.71 9.57 0.02
N LYS A 101 8.43 9.99 -1.02
CA LYS A 101 9.19 11.25 -1.06
C LYS A 101 8.39 12.38 -1.68
N SER A 102 7.72 12.10 -2.81
CA SER A 102 6.92 13.11 -3.50
C SER A 102 5.61 13.38 -2.77
N ASP A 103 5.10 14.61 -2.86
CA ASP A 103 3.86 14.99 -2.20
C ASP A 103 2.65 14.24 -2.77
N ILE A 104 2.67 13.94 -4.07
CA ILE A 104 1.61 13.15 -4.69
C ILE A 104 1.67 11.68 -4.20
N ALA A 105 2.85 11.08 -4.06
CA ALA A 105 2.98 9.74 -3.51
C ALA A 105 2.49 9.68 -2.06
N LYS A 106 2.82 10.68 -1.23
CA LYS A 106 2.30 10.80 0.13
C LYS A 106 0.77 10.85 0.15
N LYS A 107 0.16 11.65 -0.74
CA LYS A 107 -1.30 11.75 -0.84
C LYS A 107 -1.97 10.45 -1.29
N LEU A 108 -1.35 9.71 -2.20
CA LEU A 108 -1.91 8.47 -2.75
C LEU A 108 -1.72 7.27 -1.81
N ILE A 109 -0.54 7.16 -1.20
CA ILE A 109 -0.16 6.00 -0.37
C ILE A 109 -0.61 6.20 1.07
N MET A 110 -0.52 7.42 1.55
CA MET A 110 -0.96 7.85 2.86
C MET A 110 -2.04 8.92 2.67
N PRO A 111 -3.23 8.56 2.20
CA PRO A 111 -4.28 9.54 2.03
C PRO A 111 -4.47 10.25 3.37
N GLN A 112 -3.98 11.48 3.42
CA GLN A 112 -4.34 12.44 4.45
C GLN A 112 -5.77 12.93 4.13
N GLY A 113 -6.67 12.01 3.83
CA GLY A 113 -8.06 12.27 4.05
C GLY A 113 -8.12 12.66 5.51
N GLU A 114 -8.70 13.80 5.81
CA GLU A 114 -9.00 14.25 7.13
C GLU A 114 -9.23 13.04 8.02
N LEU A 115 -8.16 12.62 8.72
CA LEU A 115 -8.38 11.71 9.82
C LEU A 115 -9.48 12.41 10.57
N PRO A 116 -10.59 11.78 10.92
CA PRO A 116 -11.54 12.42 11.78
C PRO A 116 -10.80 12.74 13.06
N VAL A 117 -10.17 13.91 13.05
CA VAL A 117 -9.50 14.50 14.21
C VAL A 117 -10.65 14.96 15.08
N THR A 118 -11.30 13.97 15.67
CA THR A 118 -12.41 14.19 16.61
C THR A 118 -11.94 14.83 17.91
N SER A 119 -10.63 15.00 18.08
CA SER A 119 -10.10 15.78 19.22
C SER A 119 -9.16 16.87 18.69
N GLU A 120 -9.57 18.13 18.85
CA GLU A 120 -8.73 19.30 18.64
C GLU A 120 -7.61 19.40 19.68
N HIS A 121 -7.61 18.56 20.71
CA HIS A 121 -6.75 18.64 21.88
C HIS A 121 -5.82 17.41 21.96
N GLY A 122 -4.59 17.64 22.44
CA GLY A 122 -3.59 16.61 22.73
C GLY A 122 -2.50 16.45 21.67
N LYS A 123 -1.31 16.08 22.12
CA LYS A 123 -0.15 15.78 21.26
C LYS A 123 -0.40 14.50 20.48
N LYS A 124 -0.13 14.51 19.18
CA LYS A 124 -0.32 13.34 18.31
C LYS A 124 1.00 13.00 17.65
N ILE A 125 1.26 11.70 17.57
CA ILE A 125 2.40 11.19 16.80
C ILE A 125 1.94 10.14 15.82
N ARG A 126 2.58 10.15 14.68
CA ARG A 126 2.45 9.14 13.63
C ARG A 126 3.65 8.21 13.73
N ILE A 127 3.41 6.93 13.95
CA ILE A 127 4.42 5.88 13.99
C ILE A 127 4.40 5.15 12.65
N ILE A 128 5.56 5.00 12.01
CA ILE A 128 5.69 4.37 10.68
C ILE A 128 6.24 2.96 10.84
N TYR A 129 5.55 1.99 10.24
CA TYR A 129 5.97 0.61 10.11
C TYR A 129 6.62 0.40 8.74
N ASN A 130 7.88 0.04 8.71
CA ASN A 130 8.69 -0.11 7.49
C ASN A 130 9.13 -1.56 7.23
N GLY A 131 8.46 -2.51 7.85
CA GLY A 131 8.78 -3.94 7.75
C GLY A 131 9.90 -4.41 8.68
N GLU A 132 10.84 -3.57 9.08
CA GLU A 132 11.90 -3.94 10.04
C GLU A 132 11.40 -3.98 11.48
N ASN A 133 10.45 -3.11 11.79
CA ASN A 133 9.84 -2.99 13.11
C ASN A 133 8.68 -3.97 13.34
N SER A 134 8.27 -4.71 12.31
CA SER A 134 7.04 -5.51 12.29
C SER A 134 7.12 -6.81 13.07
N SER A 135 8.33 -7.33 13.30
CA SER A 135 8.55 -8.56 14.09
C SER A 135 8.47 -8.36 15.60
N LYS A 136 8.37 -7.10 16.04
CA LYS A 136 8.28 -6.72 17.45
C LYS A 136 6.88 -6.21 17.75
N SER A 137 6.35 -6.52 18.93
CA SER A 137 5.09 -5.96 19.45
C SER A 137 5.27 -4.48 19.81
N LEU A 138 5.72 -3.67 18.83
CA LEU A 138 6.22 -2.30 19.06
C LEU A 138 5.29 -1.45 19.91
N LEU A 139 4.00 -1.41 19.56
CA LEU A 139 3.02 -0.60 20.28
C LEU A 139 2.79 -1.11 21.70
N SER A 140 2.62 -2.42 21.86
CA SER A 140 2.42 -3.05 23.16
C SER A 140 3.66 -2.91 24.06
N ASP A 141 4.84 -3.14 23.50
CA ASP A 141 6.11 -2.96 24.23
C ASP A 141 6.30 -1.50 24.65
N MET A 142 5.99 -0.55 23.79
CA MET A 142 6.02 0.88 24.09
C MET A 142 5.11 1.20 25.28
N ILE A 143 3.85 0.77 25.24
CA ILE A 143 2.88 1.01 26.32
C ILE A 143 3.35 0.39 27.64
N LEU A 144 3.80 -0.87 27.59
CA LEU A 144 4.25 -1.58 28.79
C LEU A 144 5.52 -0.98 29.39
N LYS A 145 6.53 -0.67 28.56
CA LYS A 145 7.81 -0.14 29.05
C LYS A 145 7.73 1.31 29.52
N CYS A 146 6.91 2.11 28.84
CA CYS A 146 6.67 3.49 29.28
C CYS A 146 5.63 3.58 30.41
N SER A 147 4.90 2.49 30.69
CA SER A 147 3.77 2.47 31.64
C SER A 147 2.76 3.58 31.34
N THR A 148 2.54 3.86 30.05
CA THR A 148 1.77 4.99 29.59
C THR A 148 0.77 4.54 28.53
N PRO A 149 -0.54 4.61 28.81
CA PRO A 149 -1.56 4.29 27.82
C PRO A 149 -1.60 5.37 26.72
N VAL A 150 -1.97 4.96 25.50
CA VAL A 150 -2.18 5.87 24.37
C VAL A 150 -3.49 5.54 23.67
N ASN A 151 -4.14 6.52 23.07
CA ASN A 151 -5.28 6.29 22.21
C ASN A 151 -4.83 6.09 20.76
N ILE A 152 -5.29 5.01 20.12
CA ILE A 152 -5.11 4.81 18.68
C ILE A 152 -6.21 5.59 17.96
N LEU A 153 -5.84 6.64 17.24
CA LEU A 153 -6.78 7.46 16.47
C LEU A 153 -7.00 6.90 15.07
N HIS A 154 -5.95 6.30 14.49
CA HIS A 154 -6.00 5.67 13.18
C HIS A 154 -4.93 4.59 13.09
N ALA A 155 -5.23 3.51 12.38
CA ALA A 155 -4.26 2.48 12.04
C ALA A 155 -4.52 2.00 10.62
N ASP A 156 -3.52 2.16 9.77
CA ASP A 156 -3.49 1.60 8.42
C ASP A 156 -2.16 0.85 8.25
N THR A 157 -2.24 -0.45 8.48
CA THR A 157 -1.08 -1.34 8.34
C THR A 157 -1.44 -2.49 7.41
N LYS A 158 -0.49 -2.87 6.56
CA LYS A 158 -0.61 -3.98 5.61
C LYS A 158 0.49 -4.98 5.84
N ASP A 159 0.16 -6.25 5.67
CA ASP A 159 1.16 -7.31 5.61
C ASP A 159 1.68 -7.42 4.17
N ILE A 160 2.99 -7.29 3.99
CA ILE A 160 3.70 -7.52 2.74
C ILE A 160 4.80 -8.53 3.02
N ASP A 161 4.65 -9.76 2.53
CA ASP A 161 5.58 -10.88 2.75
C ASP A 161 5.86 -11.15 4.24
N GLY A 162 4.82 -11.13 5.09
CA GLY A 162 4.93 -11.39 6.52
C GLY A 162 5.51 -10.24 7.33
N LYS A 163 5.60 -9.04 6.77
CA LYS A 163 6.07 -7.84 7.44
C LYS A 163 5.02 -6.74 7.39
N ALA A 164 4.80 -6.05 8.50
CA ALA A 164 3.87 -4.94 8.55
C ALA A 164 4.51 -3.67 7.96
N TYR A 165 3.79 -3.04 7.06
CA TYR A 165 4.08 -1.72 6.48
C TYR A 165 2.87 -0.83 6.68
N GLY A 166 3.09 0.46 6.94
CA GLY A 166 2.01 1.41 7.12
C GLY A 166 2.24 2.37 8.26
N GLN A 167 1.16 2.86 8.85
CA GLN A 167 1.24 3.87 9.88
C GLN A 167 0.16 3.69 10.95
N ILE A 168 0.49 4.13 12.17
CA ILE A 168 -0.48 4.24 13.26
C ILE A 168 -0.39 5.67 13.79
N LEU A 169 -1.52 6.35 13.88
CA LEU A 169 -1.66 7.64 14.54
C LEU A 169 -2.11 7.40 15.97
N VAL A 170 -1.31 7.84 16.92
CA VAL A 170 -1.62 7.75 18.35
C VAL A 170 -1.69 9.13 18.98
N GLN A 171 -2.60 9.28 19.91
CA GLN A 171 -2.67 10.45 20.78
C GLN A 171 -1.89 10.14 22.06
N LEU A 172 -0.97 11.03 22.38
CA LEU A 172 -0.19 10.97 23.61
C LEU A 172 -0.97 11.57 24.78
N PRO A 173 -0.66 11.17 26.02
CA PRO A 173 -1.15 11.86 27.20
C PRO A 173 -0.79 13.34 27.19
N ASP A 174 -1.59 14.15 27.87
CA ASP A 174 -1.39 15.60 27.95
C ASP A 174 -0.19 15.98 28.83
N ASP A 175 0.29 15.06 29.68
CA ASP A 175 1.47 15.30 30.51
C ASP A 175 2.77 15.13 29.69
N ASP A 176 3.62 16.15 29.78
CA ASP A 176 4.88 16.21 29.05
C ASP A 176 5.83 15.06 29.38
N THR A 177 5.88 14.62 30.65
CA THR A 177 6.76 13.56 31.11
C THR A 177 6.47 12.23 30.43
N SER A 178 5.19 11.86 30.29
CA SER A 178 4.76 10.65 29.62
C SER A 178 4.98 10.72 28.11
N ALA A 179 4.72 11.88 27.50
CA ALA A 179 4.99 12.09 26.09
C ALA A 179 6.48 11.99 25.75
N GLU A 180 7.35 12.54 26.60
CA GLU A 180 8.81 12.43 26.45
C GLU A 180 9.31 11.00 26.58
N LYS A 181 8.79 10.20 27.53
CA LYS A 181 9.12 8.78 27.68
C LYS A 181 8.83 8.00 26.41
N ILE A 182 7.66 8.23 25.81
CA ILE A 182 7.25 7.57 24.57
C ILE A 182 8.17 7.95 23.41
N THR A 183 8.45 9.24 23.23
CA THR A 183 9.34 9.70 22.15
C THR A 183 10.78 9.22 22.34
N ALA A 184 11.29 9.18 23.57
CA ALA A 184 12.58 8.61 23.89
C ALA A 184 12.63 7.10 23.58
N TYR A 185 11.60 6.35 23.92
CA TYR A 185 11.47 4.93 23.60
C TYR A 185 11.51 4.68 22.09
N LEU A 186 10.75 5.45 21.30
CA LEU A 186 10.71 5.33 19.84
C LEU A 186 12.09 5.62 19.23
N LYS A 187 12.77 6.66 19.68
CA LYS A 187 14.16 6.99 19.27
C LYS A 187 15.14 5.87 19.59
N ALA A 188 15.12 5.36 20.83
CA ALA A 188 16.01 4.29 21.28
C ALA A 188 15.83 2.97 20.51
N ASN A 189 14.64 2.73 19.92
CA ASN A 189 14.35 1.56 19.12
C ASN A 189 14.44 1.81 17.61
N ASN A 190 14.99 2.94 17.16
CA ASN A 190 15.12 3.35 15.77
C ASN A 190 13.78 3.33 15.00
N VAL A 191 12.70 3.72 15.67
CA VAL A 191 11.36 3.78 15.07
C VAL A 191 11.18 5.13 14.41
N THR A 192 10.78 5.13 13.14
CA THR A 192 10.44 6.35 12.42
C THR A 192 9.08 6.87 12.91
N TYR A 193 9.04 8.12 13.36
CA TYR A 193 7.81 8.79 13.76
C TYR A 193 7.85 10.27 13.39
N SER A 194 6.67 10.90 13.29
CA SER A 194 6.50 12.35 13.10
C SER A 194 5.42 12.89 14.03
N GLN A 195 5.59 14.13 14.50
CA GLN A 195 4.51 14.85 15.18
C GLN A 195 3.51 15.38 14.14
N VAL A 196 2.24 15.39 14.51
CA VAL A 196 1.12 15.78 13.65
C VAL A 196 0.32 16.89 14.30
#